data_d9ec3d068d8559978117ef1f13b2a62b
#
_entry.id   d9ec3d068d8559978117ef1f13b2a62b
#
_cell.length_a   1.000
_cell.length_b   1.000
_cell.length_c   1.000
_cell.angle_alpha   90.00
_cell.angle_beta   90.00
_cell.angle_gamma   90.00
#
_symmetry.space_group_name_H-M   'P 1'
#
loop_
_entity.id
_entity.type
_entity.pdbx_description
1 polymer ?
#
loop_
_entity_poly.entity_id
_entity_poly.type
_entity_poly.pdbx_seq_one_letter_code
_entity_poly.pdbx_strand_id
1 'polypeptide(L)'
;MVTADPRSRLLLLASKHGASLSGLSELIGRNSTYLQQFIRKGSPRKLEENDRRTLAQFFGVDESELGAPEDNSSSLAGKFTKRDWIDVPRLALGASAGSGLLAGEELPIGAFRFGARWLREQGLDPAQLSAIRVEGDSMEATLRDGDEILVDRTPRPWRDGIHVVRAGDALLVKRLDTGRPGVIALVSDNPAYRTLELTPGELEVIGRVVWKSGRL
;
A
#
# COMPACT_ATOMS: atom_id res chain seq x y z
N MET A 1 -11.27 -15.50 24.04
CA MET A 1 -12.02 -14.39 24.64
C MET A 1 -13.49 -14.68 24.41
N VAL A 2 -14.32 -14.65 25.47
CA VAL A 2 -15.76 -14.88 25.36
C VAL A 2 -16.36 -13.71 24.60
N THR A 3 -16.89 -13.96 23.40
CA THR A 3 -17.64 -12.96 22.64
C THR A 3 -18.85 -12.57 23.45
N ALA A 4 -18.91 -11.34 23.93
CA ALA A 4 -20.07 -10.83 24.67
C ALA A 4 -21.32 -11.00 23.80
N ASP A 5 -22.40 -11.52 24.38
CA ASP A 5 -23.68 -11.69 23.68
C ASP A 5 -24.09 -10.35 23.02
N PRO A 6 -24.38 -10.33 21.70
CA PRO A 6 -24.69 -9.10 20.96
C PRO A 6 -25.82 -8.26 21.59
N ARG A 7 -26.76 -8.89 22.28
CA ARG A 7 -27.87 -8.22 22.95
C ARG A 7 -27.38 -7.43 24.17
N SER A 8 -26.54 -8.08 24.99
CA SER A 8 -25.91 -7.46 26.15
C SER A 8 -25.00 -6.32 25.73
N ARG A 9 -24.28 -6.50 24.61
CA ARG A 9 -23.40 -5.48 24.05
C ARG A 9 -24.19 -4.27 23.55
N LEU A 10 -25.27 -4.49 22.81
CA LEU A 10 -26.17 -3.42 22.34
C LEU A 10 -26.75 -2.61 23.51
N LEU A 11 -27.19 -3.28 24.57
CA LEU A 11 -27.73 -2.62 25.76
C LEU A 11 -26.69 -1.72 26.45
N LEU A 12 -25.45 -2.22 26.56
CA LEU A 12 -24.31 -1.48 27.13
C LEU A 12 -24.03 -0.21 26.30
N LEU A 13 -23.96 -0.36 24.96
CA LEU A 13 -23.72 0.75 24.05
C LEU A 13 -24.82 1.80 24.12
N ALA A 14 -26.09 1.39 24.12
CA ALA A 14 -27.23 2.29 24.28
C ALA A 14 -27.14 3.08 25.58
N SER A 15 -26.83 2.39 26.68
CA SER A 15 -26.69 3.06 28.00
C SER A 15 -25.51 4.04 28.01
N LYS A 16 -24.35 3.66 27.44
CA LYS A 16 -23.15 4.52 27.39
C LYS A 16 -23.37 5.79 26.57
N HIS A 17 -24.15 5.72 25.51
CA HIS A 17 -24.48 6.86 24.64
C HIS A 17 -25.76 7.60 25.03
N GLY A 18 -26.43 7.22 26.11
CA GLY A 18 -27.69 7.82 26.54
C GLY A 18 -28.83 7.66 25.53
N ALA A 19 -28.74 6.65 24.64
CA ALA A 19 -29.72 6.42 23.60
C ALA A 19 -30.81 5.46 24.04
N SER A 20 -32.09 5.80 23.79
CA SER A 20 -33.23 4.93 24.10
C SER A 20 -33.35 3.81 23.03
N LEU A 21 -33.73 2.59 23.44
CA LEU A 21 -34.00 1.50 22.52
C LEU A 21 -35.11 1.81 21.52
N SER A 22 -36.08 2.65 21.90
CA SER A 22 -37.12 3.14 21.01
C SER A 22 -36.55 4.02 19.90
N GLY A 23 -35.76 5.05 20.28
CA GLY A 23 -35.13 5.94 19.31
C GLY A 23 -34.15 5.21 18.37
N LEU A 24 -33.39 4.23 18.89
CA LEU A 24 -32.51 3.38 18.07
C LEU A 24 -33.31 2.50 17.09
N SER A 25 -34.50 2.01 17.49
CA SER A 25 -35.39 1.28 16.62
C SER A 25 -35.91 2.13 15.46
N GLU A 26 -36.27 3.38 15.76
CA GLU A 26 -36.70 4.37 14.75
C GLU A 26 -35.53 4.75 13.82
N LEU A 27 -34.31 4.91 14.35
CA LEU A 27 -33.10 5.20 13.59
C LEU A 27 -32.87 4.15 12.47
N ILE A 28 -33.12 2.87 12.76
CA ILE A 28 -33.00 1.79 11.80
C ILE A 28 -34.29 1.53 10.98
N GLY A 29 -35.27 2.43 11.06
CA GLY A 29 -36.54 2.33 10.30
C GLY A 29 -37.47 1.22 10.79
N ARG A 30 -37.34 0.75 12.03
CA ARG A 30 -38.19 -0.28 12.65
C ARG A 30 -39.19 0.34 13.64
N ASN A 31 -40.18 -0.48 14.03
CA ASN A 31 -41.13 -0.03 15.06
C ASN A 31 -40.38 0.17 16.39
N SER A 32 -40.87 1.07 17.22
CA SER A 32 -40.25 1.52 18.48
C SER A 32 -39.94 0.39 19.48
N THR A 33 -40.60 -0.76 19.38
CA THR A 33 -40.42 -1.92 20.27
C THR A 33 -39.47 -2.97 19.76
N TYR A 34 -38.95 -2.82 18.50
CA TYR A 34 -38.14 -3.83 17.83
C TYR A 34 -36.88 -4.24 18.60
N LEU A 35 -36.07 -3.26 19.01
CA LEU A 35 -34.83 -3.57 19.77
C LEU A 35 -35.13 -4.04 21.20
N GLN A 36 -36.24 -3.60 21.81
CA GLN A 36 -36.67 -4.16 23.08
C GLN A 36 -37.05 -5.62 22.97
N GLN A 37 -37.71 -6.02 21.88
CA GLN A 37 -38.05 -7.42 21.62
C GLN A 37 -36.78 -8.24 21.32
N PHE A 38 -35.85 -7.71 20.54
CA PHE A 38 -34.57 -8.32 20.28
C PHE A 38 -33.80 -8.63 21.58
N ILE A 39 -33.73 -7.66 22.51
CA ILE A 39 -32.98 -7.80 23.76
C ILE A 39 -33.71 -8.72 24.76
N ARG A 40 -35.02 -8.46 25.00
CA ARG A 40 -35.77 -9.12 26.07
C ARG A 40 -36.38 -10.46 25.72
N LYS A 41 -36.86 -10.57 24.47
CA LYS A 41 -37.59 -11.78 24.01
C LYS A 41 -36.72 -12.68 23.09
N GLY A 42 -35.54 -12.20 22.69
CA GLY A 42 -34.68 -12.93 21.79
C GLY A 42 -35.17 -13.00 20.33
N SER A 43 -36.15 -12.14 19.97
CA SER A 43 -36.74 -12.09 18.63
C SER A 43 -36.54 -10.70 18.01
N PRO A 44 -35.98 -10.63 16.80
CA PRO A 44 -35.42 -11.71 15.98
C PRO A 44 -34.18 -12.37 16.61
N ARG A 45 -33.80 -13.56 16.16
CA ARG A 45 -32.59 -14.25 16.68
C ARG A 45 -31.30 -13.46 16.41
N LYS A 46 -31.22 -12.77 15.27
CA LYS A 46 -30.11 -11.90 14.85
C LYS A 46 -30.69 -10.60 14.29
N LEU A 47 -29.95 -9.52 14.42
CA LEU A 47 -30.23 -8.29 13.70
C LEU A 47 -30.01 -8.50 12.19
N GLU A 48 -30.84 -7.89 11.37
CA GLU A 48 -30.61 -7.83 9.93
C GLU A 48 -29.34 -7.03 9.62
N GLU A 49 -28.71 -7.30 8.50
CA GLU A 49 -27.40 -6.72 8.14
C GLU A 49 -27.45 -5.19 8.11
N ASN A 50 -28.46 -4.61 7.47
CA ASN A 50 -28.59 -3.16 7.40
C ASN A 50 -28.85 -2.52 8.77
N ASP A 51 -29.69 -3.14 9.62
CA ASP A 51 -29.97 -2.69 10.96
C ASP A 51 -28.69 -2.67 11.81
N ARG A 52 -27.93 -3.76 11.74
CA ARG A 52 -26.67 -3.93 12.46
C ARG A 52 -25.62 -2.91 12.01
N ARG A 53 -25.46 -2.71 10.68
CA ARG A 53 -24.54 -1.73 10.10
C ARG A 53 -24.85 -0.31 10.55
N THR A 54 -26.10 0.09 10.50
CA THR A 54 -26.55 1.42 10.94
C THR A 54 -26.27 1.64 12.41
N LEU A 55 -26.57 0.65 13.27
CA LEU A 55 -26.29 0.72 14.71
C LEU A 55 -24.78 0.75 15.00
N ALA A 56 -23.97 -0.06 14.31
CA ALA A 56 -22.52 -0.06 14.46
C ALA A 56 -21.92 1.29 14.09
N GLN A 57 -22.36 1.90 13.00
CA GLN A 57 -21.96 3.25 12.58
C GLN A 57 -22.36 4.31 13.62
N PHE A 58 -23.57 4.25 14.12
CA PHE A 58 -24.06 5.19 15.15
C PHE A 58 -23.23 5.14 16.42
N PHE A 59 -22.85 3.95 16.88
CA PHE A 59 -22.04 3.76 18.09
C PHE A 59 -20.53 3.88 17.84
N GLY A 60 -20.06 3.91 16.58
CA GLY A 60 -18.65 3.93 16.25
C GLY A 60 -17.92 2.64 16.62
N VAL A 61 -18.58 1.49 16.52
CA VAL A 61 -18.06 0.15 16.85
C VAL A 61 -18.08 -0.76 15.62
N ASP A 62 -17.34 -1.89 15.71
CA ASP A 62 -17.35 -2.91 14.66
C ASP A 62 -18.68 -3.69 14.66
N GLU A 63 -19.16 -4.09 13.48
CA GLU A 63 -20.41 -4.87 13.33
C GLU A 63 -20.34 -6.23 14.03
N SER A 64 -19.17 -6.80 14.22
CA SER A 64 -18.96 -8.06 14.94
C SER A 64 -19.39 -7.96 16.41
N GLU A 65 -19.32 -6.78 17.02
CA GLU A 65 -19.78 -6.53 18.38
C GLU A 65 -21.31 -6.64 18.51
N LEU A 66 -22.02 -6.48 17.40
CA LEU A 66 -23.48 -6.61 17.31
C LEU A 66 -23.93 -7.91 16.64
N GLY A 67 -23.02 -8.91 16.55
CA GLY A 67 -23.31 -10.26 16.10
C GLY A 67 -23.23 -10.47 14.60
N ALA A 68 -22.43 -9.69 13.89
CA ALA A 68 -22.02 -10.06 12.53
C ALA A 68 -21.27 -11.39 12.57
N PRO A 69 -21.43 -12.28 11.56
CA PRO A 69 -20.49 -13.35 11.36
C PRO A 69 -19.07 -12.75 11.29
N GLU A 70 -18.10 -13.42 11.89
CA GLU A 70 -16.71 -13.05 11.64
C GLU A 70 -16.41 -13.30 10.17
N ASP A 71 -16.65 -12.27 9.34
CA ASP A 71 -16.27 -12.30 7.95
C ASP A 71 -14.75 -12.18 7.91
N ASN A 72 -14.05 -13.25 7.57
CA ASN A 72 -12.59 -13.29 7.51
C ASN A 72 -12.03 -12.25 6.49
N SER A 73 -12.86 -11.68 5.62
CA SER A 73 -12.50 -10.60 4.70
C SER A 73 -12.50 -9.22 5.36
N SER A 74 -13.43 -8.93 6.30
CA SER A 74 -13.43 -7.67 7.06
C SER A 74 -12.47 -7.69 8.26
N SER A 75 -12.07 -8.88 8.74
CA SER A 75 -11.12 -9.03 9.85
C SER A 75 -9.71 -8.54 9.51
N LEU A 76 -9.36 -8.41 8.24
CA LEU A 76 -8.07 -7.83 7.83
C LEU A 76 -8.08 -6.29 7.96
N ALA A 77 -9.18 -5.62 7.63
CA ALA A 77 -9.26 -4.16 7.73
C ALA A 77 -9.20 -3.64 9.17
N GLY A 78 -9.74 -4.38 10.15
CA GLY A 78 -9.69 -4.03 11.57
C GLY A 78 -8.39 -4.38 12.31
N LYS A 79 -7.54 -5.24 11.71
CA LYS A 79 -6.25 -5.65 12.28
C LYS A 79 -5.09 -4.73 11.91
N PHE A 80 -5.23 -3.91 10.88
CA PHE A 80 -4.19 -3.00 10.41
C PHE A 80 -4.52 -1.57 10.78
N THR A 81 -3.65 -0.96 11.56
CA THR A 81 -3.70 0.48 11.88
C THR A 81 -2.99 1.29 10.79
N LYS A 82 -3.18 2.61 10.79
CA LYS A 82 -2.44 3.49 9.87
C LYS A 82 -0.91 3.32 10.00
N ARG A 83 -0.43 2.88 11.17
CA ARG A 83 1.00 2.63 11.44
C ARG A 83 1.54 1.34 10.80
N ASP A 84 0.66 0.44 10.38
CA ASP A 84 1.05 -0.82 9.75
C ASP A 84 1.32 -0.67 8.25
N TRP A 85 1.06 0.53 7.71
CA TRP A 85 1.20 0.84 6.31
C TRP A 85 2.13 2.03 6.10
N ILE A 86 2.95 1.94 5.05
CA ILE A 86 3.87 2.99 4.60
C ILE A 86 3.50 3.38 3.18
N ASP A 87 3.33 4.67 2.95
CA ASP A 87 3.15 5.23 1.62
C ASP A 87 4.54 5.53 1.02
N VAL A 88 4.89 4.84 -0.06
CA VAL A 88 6.12 5.05 -0.83
C VAL A 88 5.79 5.95 -2.02
N PRO A 89 6.48 7.10 -2.20
CA PRO A 89 6.19 8.03 -3.28
C PRO A 89 6.41 7.38 -4.65
N ARG A 90 5.48 7.59 -5.56
CA ARG A 90 5.59 7.22 -6.97
C ARG A 90 6.04 8.45 -7.75
N LEU A 91 7.20 8.33 -8.39
CA LEU A 91 7.84 9.39 -9.15
C LEU A 91 7.61 9.20 -10.66
N ALA A 92 7.49 10.28 -11.41
CA ALA A 92 7.50 10.22 -12.87
C ALA A 92 8.94 10.20 -13.38
N LEU A 93 9.31 9.19 -14.19
CA LEU A 93 10.52 9.22 -14.99
C LEU A 93 10.33 10.29 -16.08
N GLY A 94 11.21 11.27 -16.17
CA GLY A 94 11.14 12.27 -17.25
C GLY A 94 10.55 13.63 -16.84
N ALA A 95 10.10 13.86 -15.64
CA ALA A 95 9.69 15.20 -15.18
C ALA A 95 10.85 16.22 -15.15
N SER A 96 12.08 15.77 -15.37
CA SER A 96 13.28 16.61 -15.41
C SER A 96 13.57 17.28 -16.77
N ALA A 97 12.78 17.00 -17.81
CA ALA A 97 12.99 17.57 -19.16
C ALA A 97 12.16 18.81 -19.47
N GLY A 98 11.36 19.31 -18.51
CA GLY A 98 10.61 20.56 -18.64
C GLY A 98 11.40 21.74 -18.12
N SER A 99 11.66 22.72 -19.01
CA SER A 99 12.28 24.00 -18.70
C SER A 99 11.57 24.71 -17.54
N GLY A 100 12.18 24.74 -16.34
CA GLY A 100 11.74 25.62 -15.27
C GLY A 100 11.73 25.07 -13.84
N LEU A 101 11.99 23.81 -13.59
CA LEU A 101 12.21 23.29 -12.24
C LEU A 101 13.69 23.02 -12.04
N LEU A 102 14.24 23.51 -10.93
CA LEU A 102 15.61 23.24 -10.52
C LEU A 102 15.85 21.72 -10.48
N ALA A 103 16.90 21.27 -11.12
CA ALA A 103 17.31 19.86 -11.10
C ALA A 103 17.38 19.36 -9.65
N GLY A 104 16.40 18.55 -9.22
CA GLY A 104 16.38 18.00 -7.86
C GLY A 104 15.03 17.73 -7.22
N GLU A 105 13.93 18.34 -7.67
CA GLU A 105 12.61 18.08 -7.09
C GLU A 105 11.79 17.12 -7.99
N GLU A 106 11.95 15.84 -7.75
CA GLU A 106 11.06 14.81 -8.31
C GLU A 106 9.71 14.90 -7.60
N LEU A 107 8.72 15.55 -8.22
CA LEU A 107 7.38 15.64 -7.65
C LEU A 107 6.68 14.29 -7.69
N PRO A 108 6.17 13.80 -6.54
CA PRO A 108 5.41 12.56 -6.50
C PRO A 108 4.10 12.72 -7.28
N ILE A 109 3.84 11.82 -8.22
CA ILE A 109 2.57 11.72 -8.96
C ILE A 109 1.55 10.81 -8.29
N GLY A 110 1.90 10.22 -7.15
CA GLY A 110 1.07 9.32 -6.37
C GLY A 110 1.88 8.60 -5.31
N ALA A 111 1.32 7.54 -4.75
CA ALA A 111 2.02 6.68 -3.82
C ALA A 111 1.53 5.22 -3.92
N PHE A 112 2.43 4.28 -3.65
CA PHE A 112 2.08 2.89 -3.37
C PHE A 112 2.13 2.64 -1.88
N ARG A 113 1.20 1.82 -1.40
CA ARG A 113 1.10 1.49 0.02
C ARG A 113 1.61 0.08 0.29
N PHE A 114 2.64 -0.03 1.12
CA PHE A 114 3.26 -1.28 1.52
C PHE A 114 3.08 -1.54 3.02
N GLY A 115 2.99 -2.83 3.39
CA GLY A 115 2.98 -3.22 4.79
C GLY A 115 4.33 -2.87 5.46
N ALA A 116 4.30 -2.12 6.57
CA ALA A 116 5.52 -1.72 7.30
C ALA A 116 6.32 -2.94 7.78
N ARG A 117 5.63 -4.02 8.15
CA ARG A 117 6.26 -5.28 8.52
C ARG A 117 7.00 -5.92 7.36
N TRP A 118 6.35 -5.98 6.18
CA TRP A 118 6.95 -6.56 4.98
C TRP A 118 8.23 -5.81 4.58
N LEU A 119 8.21 -4.47 4.55
CA LEU A 119 9.40 -3.67 4.25
C LEU A 119 10.56 -3.98 5.20
N ARG A 120 10.29 -4.10 6.51
CA ARG A 120 11.31 -4.48 7.50
C ARG A 120 11.86 -5.88 7.27
N GLU A 121 11.01 -6.84 6.94
CA GLU A 121 11.43 -8.23 6.64
C GLU A 121 12.31 -8.30 5.40
N GLN A 122 12.13 -7.36 4.43
CA GLN A 122 13.01 -7.21 3.28
C GLN A 122 14.29 -6.38 3.58
N GLY A 123 14.43 -5.83 4.78
CA GLY A 123 15.56 -4.97 5.15
C GLY A 123 15.58 -3.63 4.43
N LEU A 124 14.41 -3.12 4.04
CA LEU A 124 14.22 -1.88 3.30
C LEU A 124 13.87 -0.73 4.24
N ASP A 125 14.58 0.41 4.10
CA ASP A 125 14.26 1.65 4.81
C ASP A 125 13.22 2.44 4.02
N PRO A 126 11.99 2.63 4.54
CA PRO A 126 10.94 3.36 3.85
C PRO A 126 11.33 4.78 3.40
N ALA A 127 12.20 5.45 4.17
CA ALA A 127 12.65 6.81 3.85
C ALA A 127 13.53 6.87 2.60
N GLN A 128 14.09 5.74 2.20
CA GLN A 128 14.97 5.61 1.03
C GLN A 128 14.27 4.99 -0.18
N LEU A 129 12.98 4.72 -0.08
CA LEU A 129 12.24 4.07 -1.17
C LEU A 129 11.52 5.07 -2.07
N SER A 130 11.53 4.76 -3.36
CA SER A 130 10.63 5.36 -4.35
C SER A 130 10.11 4.30 -5.31
N ALA A 131 8.92 4.52 -5.86
CA ALA A 131 8.38 3.70 -6.93
C ALA A 131 8.42 4.46 -8.24
N ILE A 132 8.75 3.79 -9.32
CA ILE A 132 8.77 4.33 -10.67
C ILE A 132 8.15 3.35 -11.66
N ARG A 133 7.53 3.91 -12.71
CA ARG A 133 7.05 3.12 -13.84
C ARG A 133 8.20 2.91 -14.83
N VAL A 134 8.33 1.68 -15.30
CA VAL A 134 9.26 1.32 -16.39
C VAL A 134 8.68 1.80 -17.71
N GLU A 135 9.50 2.44 -18.53
CA GLU A 135 9.19 2.86 -19.88
C GLU A 135 10.14 2.18 -20.88
N GLY A 136 9.55 1.67 -21.95
CA GLY A 136 10.27 0.95 -23.00
C GLY A 136 10.57 -0.51 -22.69
N ASP A 137 11.22 -1.17 -23.63
CA ASP A 137 11.39 -2.62 -23.69
C ASP A 137 12.84 -3.10 -23.47
N SER A 138 13.76 -2.18 -23.16
CA SER A 138 15.20 -2.49 -23.06
C SER A 138 15.55 -3.50 -21.96
N MET A 139 14.67 -3.71 -20.98
CA MET A 139 14.86 -4.66 -19.87
C MET A 139 13.96 -5.89 -19.99
N GLU A 140 13.31 -6.11 -21.13
CA GLU A 140 12.58 -7.35 -21.41
C GLU A 140 13.54 -8.53 -21.53
N ALA A 141 13.17 -9.70 -21.03
CA ALA A 141 11.91 -10.12 -20.42
C ALA A 141 11.82 -9.87 -18.91
N THR A 142 12.84 -9.30 -18.27
CA THR A 142 12.86 -9.12 -16.81
C THR A 142 11.90 -8.01 -16.34
N LEU A 143 11.93 -6.86 -17.02
CA LEU A 143 10.99 -5.75 -16.81
C LEU A 143 10.36 -5.41 -18.16
N ARG A 144 9.03 -5.18 -18.12
CA ARG A 144 8.26 -4.82 -19.32
C ARG A 144 7.82 -3.35 -19.24
N ASP A 145 7.51 -2.80 -20.40
CA ASP A 145 6.87 -1.48 -20.44
C ASP A 145 5.61 -1.45 -19.58
N GLY A 146 5.51 -0.44 -18.73
CA GLY A 146 4.40 -0.28 -17.80
C GLY A 146 4.52 -1.01 -16.47
N ASP A 147 5.56 -1.84 -16.25
CA ASP A 147 5.83 -2.40 -14.92
C ASP A 147 6.12 -1.29 -13.92
N GLU A 148 5.73 -1.52 -12.66
CA GLU A 148 6.11 -0.64 -11.55
C GLU A 148 7.26 -1.28 -10.78
N ILE A 149 8.30 -0.53 -10.49
CA ILE A 149 9.46 -1.01 -9.74
C ILE A 149 9.66 -0.21 -8.46
N LEU A 150 10.12 -0.89 -7.41
CA LEU A 150 10.52 -0.27 -6.15
C LEU A 150 12.04 -0.10 -6.17
N VAL A 151 12.49 1.12 -5.91
CA VAL A 151 13.90 1.53 -5.95
C VAL A 151 14.36 1.88 -4.54
N ASP A 152 15.37 1.18 -4.06
CA ASP A 152 16.08 1.47 -2.80
C ASP A 152 17.26 2.41 -3.08
N ARG A 153 17.17 3.62 -2.55
CA ARG A 153 18.18 4.69 -2.69
C ARG A 153 19.19 4.71 -1.54
N THR A 154 19.16 3.70 -0.66
CA THR A 154 20.11 3.61 0.44
C THR A 154 21.55 3.61 -0.11
N PRO A 155 22.42 4.54 0.31
CA PRO A 155 23.80 4.58 -0.14
C PRO A 155 24.54 3.29 0.22
N ARG A 156 24.98 2.56 -0.80
CA ARG A 156 25.72 1.29 -0.63
C ARG A 156 26.78 1.17 -1.74
N PRO A 157 27.84 0.38 -1.53
CA PRO A 157 28.76 0.02 -2.61
C PRO A 157 27.99 -0.60 -3.78
N TRP A 158 28.33 -0.21 -4.97
CA TRP A 158 27.70 -0.73 -6.18
C TRP A 158 27.92 -2.24 -6.29
N ARG A 159 26.90 -2.93 -6.69
CA ARG A 159 26.90 -4.38 -6.89
C ARG A 159 26.12 -4.71 -8.14
N ASP A 160 26.40 -5.86 -8.71
CA ASP A 160 25.63 -6.38 -9.83
C ASP A 160 24.14 -6.46 -9.50
N GLY A 161 23.31 -6.16 -10.48
CA GLY A 161 21.86 -6.15 -10.36
C GLY A 161 21.21 -5.01 -11.13
N ILE A 162 19.89 -4.96 -11.11
CA ILE A 162 19.14 -3.92 -11.83
C ILE A 162 19.14 -2.64 -11.00
N HIS A 163 19.50 -1.55 -11.62
CA HIS A 163 19.58 -0.22 -11.01
C HIS A 163 18.91 0.83 -11.88
N VAL A 164 18.46 1.87 -11.22
CA VAL A 164 18.14 3.14 -11.86
C VAL A 164 19.40 3.98 -11.85
N VAL A 165 19.80 4.47 -13.00
CA VAL A 165 21.04 5.21 -13.19
C VAL A 165 20.80 6.44 -14.04
N ARG A 166 21.59 7.48 -13.81
CA ARG A 166 21.69 8.65 -14.68
C ARG A 166 22.98 8.61 -15.44
N ALA A 167 22.91 8.69 -16.77
CA ALA A 167 24.03 8.79 -17.65
C ALA A 167 23.84 10.01 -18.57
N GLY A 168 24.59 11.09 -18.34
CA GLY A 168 24.28 12.40 -18.90
C GLY A 168 22.89 12.88 -18.45
N ASP A 169 22.05 13.28 -19.42
CA ASP A 169 20.68 13.74 -19.13
C ASP A 169 19.65 12.59 -19.10
N ALA A 170 20.06 11.37 -19.41
CA ALA A 170 19.15 10.23 -19.48
C ALA A 170 19.06 9.47 -18.15
N LEU A 171 17.82 9.21 -17.70
CA LEU A 171 17.54 8.30 -16.61
C LEU A 171 17.20 6.93 -17.19
N LEU A 172 17.95 5.90 -16.80
CA LEU A 172 17.89 4.58 -17.39
C LEU A 172 17.67 3.52 -16.32
N VAL A 173 16.93 2.46 -16.67
CA VAL A 173 16.89 1.23 -15.88
C VAL A 173 17.76 0.20 -16.60
N LYS A 174 18.84 -0.24 -15.95
CA LYS A 174 19.82 -1.15 -16.54
C LYS A 174 20.37 -2.13 -15.50
N ARG A 175 20.90 -3.23 -15.98
CA ARG A 175 21.70 -4.13 -15.14
C ARG A 175 23.13 -3.60 -15.07
N LEU A 176 23.61 -3.34 -13.85
CA LEU A 176 25.01 -3.05 -13.62
C LEU A 176 25.80 -4.35 -13.60
N ASP A 177 26.93 -4.35 -14.28
CA ASP A 177 28.01 -5.32 -14.15
C ASP A 177 29.29 -4.54 -13.75
N THR A 178 29.78 -4.85 -12.56
CA THR A 178 30.95 -4.20 -11.92
C THR A 178 32.18 -5.12 -11.90
N GLY A 179 32.16 -6.21 -12.66
CA GLY A 179 33.20 -7.25 -12.64
C GLY A 179 34.56 -6.82 -13.16
N ARG A 180 34.66 -5.66 -13.87
CA ARG A 180 35.93 -5.13 -14.36
C ARG A 180 36.35 -3.86 -13.62
N PRO A 181 37.58 -3.80 -13.03
CA PRO A 181 38.03 -2.61 -12.32
C PRO A 181 38.02 -1.36 -13.23
N GLY A 182 37.42 -0.26 -12.73
CA GLY A 182 37.37 1.04 -13.41
C GLY A 182 36.37 1.14 -14.54
N VAL A 183 35.61 0.08 -14.85
CA VAL A 183 34.58 0.07 -15.88
C VAL A 183 33.27 -0.46 -15.30
N ILE A 184 32.18 0.21 -15.61
CA ILE A 184 30.82 -0.23 -15.29
C ILE A 184 30.12 -0.52 -16.60
N ALA A 185 29.66 -1.73 -16.77
CA ALA A 185 28.84 -2.08 -17.92
C ALA A 185 27.35 -1.93 -17.56
N LEU A 186 26.63 -1.13 -18.35
CA LEU A 186 25.19 -1.00 -18.33
C LEU A 186 24.60 -1.96 -19.34
N VAL A 187 24.11 -3.08 -18.86
CA VAL A 187 23.58 -4.16 -19.69
C VAL A 187 22.06 -4.04 -19.76
N SER A 188 21.53 -4.13 -20.96
CA SER A 188 20.09 -4.32 -21.20
C SER A 188 19.78 -5.81 -21.18
N ASP A 189 18.70 -6.22 -20.52
CA ASP A 189 18.28 -7.63 -20.53
C ASP A 189 17.69 -8.03 -21.91
N ASN A 190 17.20 -7.06 -22.68
CA ASN A 190 16.82 -7.25 -24.07
C ASN A 190 18.07 -7.22 -24.98
N PRO A 191 18.40 -8.33 -25.66
CA PRO A 191 19.62 -8.44 -26.47
C PRO A 191 19.63 -7.53 -27.72
N ALA A 192 18.50 -6.92 -28.10
CA ALA A 192 18.45 -5.93 -29.17
C ALA A 192 19.22 -4.64 -28.84
N TYR A 193 19.50 -4.42 -27.56
CA TYR A 193 20.19 -3.23 -27.07
C TYR A 193 21.65 -3.53 -26.76
N ARG A 194 22.53 -2.62 -27.15
CA ARG A 194 23.98 -2.75 -26.89
C ARG A 194 24.29 -2.42 -25.42
N THR A 195 25.27 -3.13 -24.87
CA THR A 195 25.88 -2.77 -23.59
C THR A 195 26.62 -1.44 -23.70
N LEU A 196 26.45 -0.57 -22.71
CA LEU A 196 27.21 0.68 -22.59
C LEU A 196 28.28 0.49 -21.53
N GLU A 197 29.53 0.81 -21.85
CA GLU A 197 30.64 0.79 -20.90
C GLU A 197 30.99 2.22 -20.52
N LEU A 198 30.96 2.51 -19.22
CA LEU A 198 31.16 3.84 -18.64
C LEU A 198 32.20 3.76 -17.51
N THR A 199 32.87 4.88 -17.25
CA THR A 199 33.64 5.04 -16.03
C THR A 199 32.75 5.47 -14.87
N PRO A 200 33.15 5.24 -13.61
CA PRO A 200 32.37 5.69 -12.44
C PRO A 200 32.03 7.18 -12.43
N GLY A 201 32.85 8.03 -13.05
CA GLY A 201 32.60 9.49 -13.14
C GLY A 201 31.57 9.92 -14.15
N GLU A 202 31.20 9.04 -15.09
CA GLU A 202 30.18 9.29 -16.14
C GLU A 202 28.79 8.81 -15.76
N LEU A 203 28.65 8.22 -14.56
CA LEU A 203 27.43 7.54 -14.11
C LEU A 203 27.07 7.99 -12.69
N GLU A 204 25.81 8.29 -12.49
CA GLU A 204 25.20 8.44 -11.17
C GLU A 204 24.23 7.26 -10.93
N VAL A 205 24.48 6.47 -9.88
CA VAL A 205 23.56 5.41 -9.47
C VAL A 205 22.52 5.99 -8.50
N ILE A 206 21.28 6.08 -8.94
CA ILE A 206 20.15 6.65 -8.17
C ILE A 206 19.69 5.63 -7.11
N GLY A 207 19.60 4.35 -7.47
CA GLY A 207 19.20 3.30 -6.55
C GLY A 207 19.08 1.93 -7.20
N ARG A 208 18.92 0.92 -6.36
CA ARG A 208 18.77 -0.47 -6.77
C ARG A 208 17.30 -0.85 -6.87
N VAL A 209 16.91 -1.56 -7.92
CA VAL A 209 15.60 -2.16 -8.06
C VAL A 209 15.49 -3.36 -7.13
N VAL A 210 14.54 -3.34 -6.20
CA VAL A 210 14.38 -4.37 -5.16
C VAL A 210 13.06 -5.13 -5.26
N TRP A 211 12.13 -4.65 -6.08
CA TRP A 211 10.83 -5.29 -6.28
C TRP A 211 10.20 -4.81 -7.59
N LYS A 212 9.35 -5.63 -8.19
CA LYS A 212 8.55 -5.26 -9.36
C LYS A 212 7.10 -5.74 -9.25
N SER A 213 6.21 -5.03 -9.92
CA SER A 213 4.82 -5.42 -10.18
C SER A 213 4.47 -5.07 -11.62
N GLY A 214 3.75 -5.96 -12.30
CA GLY A 214 3.36 -5.76 -13.69
C GLY A 214 2.00 -6.38 -13.97
N ARG A 215 1.43 -6.02 -15.13
CA ARG A 215 0.20 -6.64 -15.63
C ARG A 215 0.55 -7.90 -16.41
N LEU A 216 -0.36 -8.89 -16.38
CA LEU A 216 -0.29 -10.10 -17.18
C LEU A 216 -0.83 -9.85 -18.58
#